data_5821d3a2fe2f350519b574001a69e5d7
#
_entry.id   5821d3a2fe2f350519b574001a69e5d7
#
_cell.length_a   1.000
_cell.length_b   1.000
_cell.length_c   1.000
_cell.angle_alpha   90.00
_cell.angle_beta   90.00
_cell.angle_gamma   90.00
#
_symmetry.space_group_name_H-M   'P 1'
#
loop_
_entity.id
_entity.type
_entity.pdbx_description
1 polymer ?
#
loop_
_entity_poly.entity_id
_entity_poly.type
_entity_poly.pdbx_seq_one_letter_code
_entity_poly.pdbx_strand_id
1 'polypeptide(L)'
;MDLRPGARFCDRCGTKVEKICPACGAVLRDQARFCDLCGVPLEGAAPVSRPKAQKGGIAAGQLHTVAFRADGKVLVTGNNDFGQCDVGGWSDVVGVACGKDFTVAVRADGTALATGNNQFGQCDLSGWTNLIAVACGETHTVGLRSDGTVLATGRDAKAQVGKWENITAVDAGMDHTLGLCKDGTAVAAGQGMFGTCAVEHWQDITAIAAGHMHSLGLRKDGRLLQADGFIAPGVLDWTDLTAVAVGPYHTVAVKQDGTVVASGDIQHGQCQVETWTNVRTVAAGERHTVALCADGRVLAVGDDSAGQCDVTEWKLW
;
A
#
# COMPACT_ATOMS: atom_id res chain seq x y z
N MET A 1 -39.57 6.23 -24.89
CA MET A 1 -40.20 5.71 -23.67
C MET A 1 -39.72 6.60 -22.53
N ASP A 2 -40.60 7.46 -22.06
CA ASP A 2 -40.25 8.38 -21.00
C ASP A 2 -40.44 7.68 -19.64
N LEU A 3 -39.35 7.24 -19.06
CA LEU A 3 -39.32 6.75 -17.67
C LEU A 3 -39.18 7.96 -16.74
N ARG A 4 -39.92 8.01 -15.64
CA ARG A 4 -39.72 9.06 -14.62
C ARG A 4 -38.28 8.95 -14.06
N PRO A 5 -37.59 10.07 -13.89
CA PRO A 5 -36.27 10.05 -13.25
C PRO A 5 -36.33 9.32 -11.89
N GLY A 6 -35.50 8.27 -11.70
CA GLY A 6 -35.44 7.50 -10.47
C GLY A 6 -36.46 6.37 -10.32
N ALA A 7 -37.27 6.05 -11.34
CA ALA A 7 -38.19 4.92 -11.30
C ALA A 7 -37.44 3.58 -11.19
N ARG A 8 -37.79 2.75 -10.19
CA ARG A 8 -37.24 1.39 -10.02
C ARG A 8 -37.96 0.34 -10.87
N PHE A 9 -39.14 0.65 -11.35
CA PHE A 9 -39.98 -0.22 -12.20
C PHE A 9 -40.65 0.62 -13.30
N CYS A 10 -40.88 0.00 -14.45
CA CYS A 10 -41.62 0.60 -15.52
C CYS A 10 -43.08 0.73 -15.09
N ASP A 11 -43.65 1.96 -15.11
CA ASP A 11 -45.03 2.23 -14.71
C ASP A 11 -46.07 1.53 -15.61
N ARG A 12 -45.65 1.05 -16.78
CA ARG A 12 -46.54 0.45 -17.78
C ARG A 12 -46.55 -1.07 -17.77
N CYS A 13 -45.45 -1.73 -17.43
CA CYS A 13 -45.32 -3.20 -17.49
C CYS A 13 -44.81 -3.82 -16.19
N GLY A 14 -44.44 -3.03 -15.16
CA GLY A 14 -43.92 -3.51 -13.92
C GLY A 14 -42.49 -4.09 -13.99
N THR A 15 -41.85 -4.02 -15.16
CA THR A 15 -40.46 -4.56 -15.31
C THR A 15 -39.49 -3.70 -14.52
N LYS A 16 -38.56 -4.33 -13.81
CA LYS A 16 -37.50 -3.65 -13.08
C LYS A 16 -36.64 -2.84 -14.05
N VAL A 17 -36.47 -1.55 -13.77
CA VAL A 17 -35.58 -0.68 -14.55
C VAL A 17 -34.16 -0.84 -14.02
N GLU A 18 -33.31 -1.44 -14.83
CA GLU A 18 -31.89 -1.55 -14.51
C GLU A 18 -31.22 -0.19 -14.71
N LYS A 19 -30.49 0.26 -13.69
CA LYS A 19 -29.64 1.43 -13.81
C LYS A 19 -28.43 1.09 -14.67
N ILE A 20 -28.17 1.92 -15.68
CA ILE A 20 -27.04 1.75 -16.60
C ILE A 20 -26.05 2.88 -16.35
N CYS A 21 -24.77 2.55 -16.32
CA CYS A 21 -23.70 3.53 -16.20
C CYS A 21 -23.67 4.45 -17.42
N PRO A 22 -23.73 5.77 -17.25
CA PRO A 22 -23.75 6.72 -18.38
C PRO A 22 -22.41 6.76 -19.13
N ALA A 23 -21.33 6.31 -18.52
CA ALA A 23 -19.99 6.35 -19.11
C ALA A 23 -19.62 5.09 -19.89
N CYS A 24 -20.04 3.88 -19.45
CA CYS A 24 -19.60 2.62 -20.06
C CYS A 24 -20.76 1.66 -20.42
N GLY A 25 -22.02 2.01 -20.11
CA GLY A 25 -23.18 1.17 -20.41
C GLY A 25 -23.37 -0.06 -19.50
N ALA A 26 -22.58 -0.24 -18.48
CA ALA A 26 -22.70 -1.38 -17.56
C ALA A 26 -23.97 -1.29 -16.71
N VAL A 27 -24.61 -2.43 -16.45
CA VAL A 27 -25.72 -2.54 -15.51
C VAL A 27 -25.22 -2.32 -14.09
N LEU A 28 -25.84 -1.41 -13.36
CA LEU A 28 -25.42 -1.00 -12.02
C LEU A 28 -26.21 -1.77 -10.95
N ARG A 29 -25.54 -2.10 -9.85
CA ARG A 29 -26.20 -2.65 -8.66
C ARG A 29 -27.15 -1.63 -8.05
N ASP A 30 -28.24 -2.09 -7.42
CA ASP A 30 -29.13 -1.23 -6.63
C ASP A 30 -28.31 -0.52 -5.54
N GLN A 31 -28.41 0.82 -5.49
CA GLN A 31 -27.68 1.71 -4.60
C GLN A 31 -26.17 1.87 -4.88
N ALA A 32 -25.66 1.41 -6.04
CA ALA A 32 -24.29 1.70 -6.43
C ALA A 32 -24.02 3.20 -6.41
N ARG A 33 -22.96 3.61 -5.73
CA ARG A 33 -22.47 5.01 -5.72
C ARG A 33 -21.46 5.26 -6.83
N PHE A 34 -20.87 4.20 -7.35
CA PHE A 34 -19.90 4.19 -8.45
C PHE A 34 -20.21 3.02 -9.37
N CYS A 35 -19.81 3.12 -10.62
CA CYS A 35 -19.90 2.01 -11.56
C CYS A 35 -18.82 0.96 -11.26
N ASP A 36 -19.22 -0.29 -11.07
CA ASP A 36 -18.32 -1.40 -10.74
C ASP A 36 -17.33 -1.72 -11.89
N LEU A 37 -17.66 -1.32 -13.13
CA LEU A 37 -16.83 -1.60 -14.29
C LEU A 37 -15.84 -0.47 -14.61
N CYS A 38 -16.28 0.81 -14.57
CA CYS A 38 -15.44 1.94 -14.98
C CYS A 38 -15.14 2.93 -13.85
N GLY A 39 -15.66 2.71 -12.63
CA GLY A 39 -15.39 3.53 -11.46
C GLY A 39 -16.02 4.93 -11.46
N VAL A 40 -16.77 5.31 -12.50
CA VAL A 40 -17.40 6.65 -12.59
C VAL A 40 -18.39 6.85 -11.44
N PRO A 41 -18.34 8.00 -10.72
CA PRO A 41 -19.33 8.36 -9.72
C PRO A 41 -20.72 8.49 -10.36
N LEU A 42 -21.73 7.98 -9.66
CA LEU A 42 -23.13 8.08 -10.10
C LEU A 42 -23.81 9.28 -9.41
N GLU A 43 -24.83 9.84 -10.04
CA GLU A 43 -25.56 10.99 -9.49
C GLU A 43 -26.02 10.74 -8.04
N GLY A 44 -25.72 11.68 -7.15
CA GLY A 44 -26.01 11.58 -5.72
C GLY A 44 -24.89 10.94 -4.87
N ALA A 45 -23.78 10.51 -5.48
CA ALA A 45 -22.60 10.18 -4.71
C ALA A 45 -22.01 11.47 -4.13
N ALA A 46 -21.90 11.56 -2.80
CA ALA A 46 -21.12 12.63 -2.18
C ALA A 46 -19.69 12.56 -2.75
N PRO A 47 -19.06 13.72 -3.03
CA PRO A 47 -17.67 13.72 -3.47
C PRO A 47 -16.86 12.94 -2.43
N VAL A 48 -16.15 11.91 -2.91
CA VAL A 48 -15.22 11.17 -2.06
C VAL A 48 -14.25 12.19 -1.50
N SER A 49 -14.13 12.27 -0.18
CA SER A 49 -13.14 13.12 0.43
C SER A 49 -11.78 12.59 -0.03
N ARG A 50 -11.15 13.33 -0.96
CA ARG A 50 -9.78 13.01 -1.39
C ARG A 50 -8.92 12.90 -0.14
N PRO A 51 -7.98 11.94 -0.06
CA PRO A 51 -7.01 11.92 1.01
C PRO A 51 -6.44 13.34 1.15
N LYS A 52 -6.40 13.88 2.36
CA LYS A 52 -5.70 15.16 2.61
C LYS A 52 -4.30 14.98 2.03
N ALA A 53 -3.85 15.95 1.21
CA ALA A 53 -2.53 15.89 0.58
C ALA A 53 -1.50 15.47 1.64
N GLN A 54 -0.93 14.29 1.47
CA GLN A 54 0.13 13.84 2.36
C GLN A 54 1.34 14.72 2.13
N LYS A 55 2.04 15.09 3.20
CA LYS A 55 3.25 15.94 3.12
C LYS A 55 4.44 15.26 2.45
N GLY A 56 4.25 14.07 1.88
CA GLY A 56 5.29 13.23 1.30
C GLY A 56 5.28 11.82 1.92
N GLY A 57 5.95 10.89 1.28
CA GLY A 57 6.08 9.51 1.75
C GLY A 57 7.25 8.82 1.10
N ILE A 58 7.60 7.66 1.62
CA ILE A 58 8.73 6.83 1.20
C ILE A 58 8.28 5.38 0.97
N ALA A 59 8.98 4.68 0.09
CA ALA A 59 8.87 3.25 -0.12
C ALA A 59 10.26 2.68 -0.47
N ALA A 60 10.48 1.42 -0.12
CA ALA A 60 11.71 0.72 -0.41
C ALA A 60 11.39 -0.61 -1.12
N GLY A 61 12.03 -0.86 -2.25
CA GLY A 61 11.96 -2.11 -2.99
C GLY A 61 13.13 -3.02 -2.65
N GLN A 62 13.45 -3.95 -3.54
CA GLN A 62 14.59 -4.84 -3.32
C GLN A 62 15.90 -4.05 -3.24
N LEU A 63 16.22 -3.30 -4.30
CA LEU A 63 17.47 -2.53 -4.45
C LEU A 63 17.21 -1.10 -4.95
N HIS A 64 16.05 -0.52 -4.63
CA HIS A 64 15.74 0.86 -4.97
C HIS A 64 14.88 1.51 -3.88
N THR A 65 14.97 2.82 -3.80
CA THR A 65 14.23 3.66 -2.84
C THR A 65 13.46 4.72 -3.61
N VAL A 66 12.21 4.92 -3.23
CA VAL A 66 11.32 5.91 -3.85
C VAL A 66 10.71 6.81 -2.78
N ALA A 67 10.57 8.07 -3.10
CA ALA A 67 9.82 9.02 -2.29
C ALA A 67 8.94 9.90 -3.18
N PHE A 68 7.84 10.39 -2.64
CA PHE A 68 7.11 11.49 -3.25
C PHE A 68 7.12 12.72 -2.36
N ARG A 69 7.16 13.88 -2.99
CA ARG A 69 7.21 15.19 -2.33
C ARG A 69 5.78 15.76 -2.15
N ALA A 70 5.68 16.74 -1.28
CA ALA A 70 4.44 17.51 -1.08
C ALA A 70 3.91 18.19 -2.36
N ASP A 71 4.78 18.46 -3.35
CA ASP A 71 4.44 19.00 -4.66
C ASP A 71 4.01 17.94 -5.67
N GLY A 72 3.91 16.67 -5.26
CA GLY A 72 3.51 15.54 -6.10
C GLY A 72 4.59 15.00 -7.03
N LYS A 73 5.84 15.48 -6.94
CA LYS A 73 6.98 14.92 -7.68
C LYS A 73 7.55 13.70 -6.98
N VAL A 74 8.13 12.79 -7.77
CA VAL A 74 8.76 11.56 -7.29
C VAL A 74 10.27 11.69 -7.33
N LEU A 75 10.92 11.23 -6.28
CA LEU A 75 12.36 11.02 -6.18
C LEU A 75 12.63 9.52 -6.16
N VAL A 76 13.68 9.08 -6.81
CA VAL A 76 14.04 7.66 -6.90
C VAL A 76 15.56 7.52 -6.96
N THR A 77 16.08 6.46 -6.33
CA THR A 77 17.49 6.06 -6.42
C THR A 77 17.61 4.54 -6.31
N GLY A 78 18.74 4.01 -6.74
CA GLY A 78 19.03 2.58 -6.68
C GLY A 78 19.07 1.91 -8.05
N ASN A 79 18.92 0.59 -8.06
CA ASN A 79 18.95 -0.25 -9.26
C ASN A 79 17.84 0.12 -10.25
N ASN A 80 18.17 0.13 -11.54
CA ASN A 80 17.25 0.43 -12.64
C ASN A 80 17.33 -0.61 -13.81
N ASP A 81 17.77 -1.84 -13.55
CA ASP A 81 17.96 -2.86 -14.59
C ASP A 81 16.64 -3.24 -15.28
N PHE A 82 15.51 -3.06 -14.61
CA PHE A 82 14.18 -3.33 -15.15
C PHE A 82 13.39 -2.05 -15.47
N GLY A 83 13.97 -0.86 -15.30
CA GLY A 83 13.26 0.41 -15.45
C GLY A 83 12.44 0.82 -14.20
N GLN A 84 12.69 0.22 -13.03
CA GLN A 84 11.95 0.52 -11.78
C GLN A 84 12.17 1.94 -11.27
N CYS A 85 13.21 2.63 -11.76
CA CYS A 85 13.49 4.04 -11.48
C CYS A 85 13.01 4.99 -12.59
N ASP A 86 12.34 4.52 -13.63
CA ASP A 86 11.87 5.33 -14.76
C ASP A 86 10.58 6.10 -14.40
N VAL A 87 10.65 6.94 -13.38
CA VAL A 87 9.54 7.76 -12.87
C VAL A 87 9.52 9.18 -13.47
N GLY A 88 10.36 9.43 -14.47
CA GLY A 88 10.44 10.71 -15.15
C GLY A 88 9.09 11.14 -15.73
N GLY A 89 8.63 12.34 -15.37
CA GLY A 89 7.33 12.85 -15.81
C GLY A 89 6.14 12.46 -14.91
N TRP A 90 6.33 11.69 -13.85
CA TRP A 90 5.29 11.45 -12.86
C TRP A 90 4.97 12.73 -12.07
N SER A 91 3.70 13.08 -12.00
CA SER A 91 3.20 14.27 -11.29
C SER A 91 1.93 13.93 -10.52
N ASP A 92 1.58 14.83 -9.61
CA ASP A 92 0.37 14.73 -8.79
C ASP A 92 0.32 13.44 -7.94
N VAL A 93 1.49 12.90 -7.62
CA VAL A 93 1.62 11.68 -6.83
C VAL A 93 1.31 11.96 -5.37
N VAL A 94 0.47 11.11 -4.77
CA VAL A 94 0.04 11.18 -3.37
C VAL A 94 0.34 9.91 -2.57
N GLY A 95 0.88 8.89 -3.22
CA GLY A 95 1.30 7.64 -2.60
C GLY A 95 2.23 6.86 -3.53
N VAL A 96 3.19 6.14 -2.95
CA VAL A 96 4.12 5.26 -3.67
C VAL A 96 4.24 3.92 -2.95
N ALA A 97 4.49 2.87 -3.71
CA ALA A 97 4.86 1.55 -3.23
C ALA A 97 5.91 0.93 -4.15
N CYS A 98 6.79 0.13 -3.59
CA CYS A 98 7.81 -0.59 -4.34
C CYS A 98 7.62 -2.09 -4.17
N GLY A 99 7.64 -2.83 -5.27
CA GLY A 99 7.82 -4.26 -5.26
C GLY A 99 9.31 -4.63 -5.38
N LYS A 100 9.58 -5.85 -5.78
CA LYS A 100 10.96 -6.32 -5.98
C LYS A 100 11.71 -5.43 -6.96
N ASP A 101 11.26 -5.37 -8.20
CA ASP A 101 11.91 -4.69 -9.32
C ASP A 101 10.92 -3.79 -10.07
N PHE A 102 9.95 -3.20 -9.39
CA PHE A 102 8.96 -2.29 -9.95
C PHE A 102 8.49 -1.27 -8.94
N THR A 103 7.99 -0.16 -9.43
CA THR A 103 7.49 0.97 -8.66
C THR A 103 6.06 1.29 -9.09
N VAL A 104 5.19 1.57 -8.13
CA VAL A 104 3.80 1.99 -8.35
C VAL A 104 3.53 3.28 -7.61
N ALA A 105 2.73 4.14 -8.20
CA ALA A 105 2.26 5.37 -7.56
C ALA A 105 0.75 5.57 -7.72
N VAL A 106 0.14 6.23 -6.75
CA VAL A 106 -1.23 6.74 -6.82
C VAL A 106 -1.19 8.24 -7.05
N ARG A 107 -1.98 8.71 -8.00
CA ARG A 107 -2.20 10.14 -8.26
C ARG A 107 -3.34 10.72 -7.43
N ALA A 108 -3.35 12.02 -7.29
CA ALA A 108 -4.40 12.77 -6.61
C ALA A 108 -5.79 12.59 -7.24
N ASP A 109 -5.88 12.23 -8.52
CA ASP A 109 -7.13 11.93 -9.22
C ASP A 109 -7.64 10.49 -8.95
N GLY A 110 -6.86 9.68 -8.23
CA GLY A 110 -7.18 8.29 -7.91
C GLY A 110 -6.79 7.29 -9.01
N THR A 111 -6.04 7.71 -10.01
CA THR A 111 -5.41 6.79 -10.99
C THR A 111 -4.06 6.29 -10.49
N ALA A 112 -3.50 5.26 -11.12
CA ALA A 112 -2.20 4.71 -10.78
C ALA A 112 -1.21 4.78 -11.94
N LEU A 113 0.07 4.83 -11.59
CA LEU A 113 1.21 4.71 -12.49
C LEU A 113 2.07 3.52 -12.05
N ALA A 114 2.72 2.85 -13.00
CA ALA A 114 3.69 1.80 -12.69
C ALA A 114 4.84 1.81 -13.70
N THR A 115 6.01 1.39 -13.24
CA THR A 115 7.20 1.18 -14.07
C THR A 115 8.04 0.04 -13.50
N GLY A 116 8.89 -0.56 -14.33
CA GLY A 116 9.74 -1.67 -13.92
C GLY A 116 9.31 -3.02 -14.48
N ASN A 117 9.68 -4.09 -13.78
CA ASN A 117 9.39 -5.46 -14.18
C ASN A 117 7.88 -5.72 -14.24
N ASN A 118 7.41 -6.25 -15.38
CA ASN A 118 6.00 -6.58 -15.60
C ASN A 118 5.78 -8.02 -16.12
N GLN A 119 6.70 -8.93 -15.84
CA GLN A 119 6.64 -10.32 -16.36
C GLN A 119 5.37 -11.07 -15.93
N PHE A 120 4.78 -10.70 -14.80
CA PHE A 120 3.57 -11.32 -14.24
C PHE A 120 2.34 -10.42 -14.35
N GLY A 121 2.43 -9.26 -15.03
CA GLY A 121 1.35 -8.29 -15.12
C GLY A 121 1.19 -7.44 -13.85
N GLN A 122 2.23 -7.34 -13.00
CA GLN A 122 2.20 -6.56 -11.76
C GLN A 122 2.11 -5.05 -11.99
N CYS A 123 2.45 -4.58 -13.19
CA CYS A 123 2.29 -3.20 -13.63
C CYS A 123 1.03 -2.96 -14.48
N ASP A 124 0.14 -3.94 -14.66
CA ASP A 124 -1.08 -3.83 -15.45
C ASP A 124 -2.20 -3.16 -14.65
N LEU A 125 -2.10 -1.85 -14.48
CA LEU A 125 -3.01 -1.02 -13.67
C LEU A 125 -4.07 -0.30 -14.51
N SER A 126 -4.22 -0.64 -15.78
CA SER A 126 -5.18 0.02 -16.67
C SER A 126 -6.61 -0.14 -16.15
N GLY A 127 -7.36 0.97 -16.10
CA GLY A 127 -8.72 0.99 -15.57
C GLY A 127 -8.82 1.06 -14.04
N TRP A 128 -7.71 1.09 -13.31
CA TRP A 128 -7.75 1.33 -11.88
C TRP A 128 -8.08 2.79 -11.59
N THR A 129 -9.13 3.02 -10.83
CA THR A 129 -9.65 4.35 -10.48
C THR A 129 -10.12 4.39 -9.03
N ASN A 130 -10.30 5.59 -8.50
CA ASN A 130 -10.72 5.83 -7.12
C ASN A 130 -9.75 5.27 -6.07
N LEU A 131 -8.48 5.12 -6.43
CA LEU A 131 -7.47 4.64 -5.51
C LEU A 131 -7.13 5.70 -4.46
N ILE A 132 -6.91 5.24 -3.23
CA ILE A 132 -6.41 6.03 -2.11
C ILE A 132 -5.06 5.51 -1.60
N ALA A 133 -4.71 4.25 -1.89
CA ALA A 133 -3.44 3.65 -1.54
C ALA A 133 -3.11 2.49 -2.49
N VAL A 134 -1.84 2.16 -2.57
CA VAL A 134 -1.29 0.96 -3.22
C VAL A 134 -0.29 0.27 -2.31
N ALA A 135 -0.16 -1.03 -2.46
CA ALA A 135 0.89 -1.85 -1.88
C ALA A 135 1.45 -2.80 -2.94
N CYS A 136 2.72 -3.13 -2.83
CA CYS A 136 3.40 -4.01 -3.77
C CYS A 136 4.09 -5.15 -3.03
N GLY A 137 3.79 -6.36 -3.45
CA GLY A 137 4.54 -7.55 -3.07
C GLY A 137 5.72 -7.80 -4.01
N GLU A 138 6.29 -9.00 -3.97
CA GLU A 138 7.42 -9.31 -4.86
C GLU A 138 7.01 -9.26 -6.34
N THR A 139 5.84 -9.80 -6.69
CA THR A 139 5.38 -9.97 -8.08
C THR A 139 3.91 -9.60 -8.28
N HIS A 140 3.31 -8.86 -7.35
CA HIS A 140 1.92 -8.42 -7.45
C HIS A 140 1.73 -7.01 -6.89
N THR A 141 0.66 -6.36 -7.31
CA THR A 141 0.23 -5.03 -6.88
C THR A 141 -1.19 -5.09 -6.34
N VAL A 142 -1.42 -4.38 -5.26
CA VAL A 142 -2.73 -4.25 -4.62
C VAL A 142 -3.11 -2.77 -4.56
N GLY A 143 -4.35 -2.45 -4.90
CA GLY A 143 -4.89 -1.10 -4.87
C GLY A 143 -6.09 -1.02 -3.94
N LEU A 144 -6.05 -0.11 -2.98
CA LEU A 144 -7.18 0.19 -2.10
C LEU A 144 -8.00 1.33 -2.70
N ARG A 145 -9.30 1.11 -2.88
CA ARG A 145 -10.24 2.14 -3.32
C ARG A 145 -10.83 2.90 -2.13
N SER A 146 -11.28 4.08 -2.40
CA SER A 146 -11.94 4.96 -1.43
C SER A 146 -13.26 4.42 -0.85
N ASP A 147 -13.88 3.45 -1.51
CA ASP A 147 -15.08 2.75 -1.01
C ASP A 147 -14.75 1.55 -0.11
N GLY A 148 -13.46 1.28 0.13
CA GLY A 148 -12.97 0.16 0.94
C GLY A 148 -12.90 -1.17 0.21
N THR A 149 -13.10 -1.18 -1.11
CA THR A 149 -12.86 -2.37 -1.94
C THR A 149 -11.39 -2.43 -2.39
N VAL A 150 -10.92 -3.61 -2.77
CA VAL A 150 -9.52 -3.86 -3.11
C VAL A 150 -9.41 -4.45 -4.51
N LEU A 151 -8.43 -3.95 -5.26
CA LEU A 151 -8.02 -4.48 -6.56
C LEU A 151 -6.66 -5.17 -6.40
N ALA A 152 -6.38 -6.16 -7.26
CA ALA A 152 -5.06 -6.75 -7.35
C ALA A 152 -4.73 -7.15 -8.78
N THR A 153 -3.43 -7.12 -9.12
CA THR A 153 -2.86 -7.62 -10.38
C THR A 153 -1.50 -8.24 -10.15
N GLY A 154 -0.98 -8.95 -11.12
CA GLY A 154 0.26 -9.69 -10.98
C GLY A 154 0.02 -11.17 -10.69
N ARG A 155 1.06 -11.86 -10.22
CA ARG A 155 1.02 -13.30 -9.98
C ARG A 155 -0.01 -13.64 -8.91
N ASP A 156 -0.95 -14.54 -9.24
CA ASP A 156 -1.96 -15.13 -8.35
C ASP A 156 -2.81 -14.14 -7.50
N ALA A 157 -2.68 -12.84 -7.72
CA ALA A 157 -3.26 -11.81 -6.86
C ALA A 157 -4.76 -11.58 -7.06
N LYS A 158 -5.26 -11.73 -8.30
CA LYS A 158 -6.62 -11.28 -8.68
C LYS A 158 -7.75 -12.05 -8.01
N ALA A 159 -7.55 -13.32 -7.70
CA ALA A 159 -8.63 -14.18 -7.22
C ALA A 159 -8.91 -14.05 -5.72
N GLN A 160 -8.01 -13.43 -4.94
CA GLN A 160 -7.96 -13.60 -3.51
C GLN A 160 -8.53 -12.41 -2.73
N VAL A 161 -8.43 -11.19 -3.26
CA VAL A 161 -8.87 -9.96 -2.56
C VAL A 161 -10.22 -9.41 -3.05
N GLY A 162 -10.78 -9.95 -4.13
CA GLY A 162 -11.98 -9.40 -4.80
C GLY A 162 -13.29 -9.43 -3.99
N LYS A 163 -13.27 -10.05 -2.81
CA LYS A 163 -14.41 -10.07 -1.87
C LYS A 163 -14.20 -9.18 -0.65
N TRP A 164 -13.06 -8.51 -0.55
CA TRP A 164 -12.75 -7.66 0.60
C TRP A 164 -13.54 -6.37 0.54
N GLU A 165 -14.15 -6.02 1.66
CA GLU A 165 -14.95 -4.81 1.86
C GLU A 165 -14.56 -4.16 3.19
N ASN A 166 -14.83 -2.86 3.33
CA ASN A 166 -14.51 -2.09 4.54
C ASN A 166 -13.02 -2.05 4.88
N ILE A 167 -12.14 -2.19 3.88
CA ILE A 167 -10.70 -2.11 4.07
C ILE A 167 -10.27 -0.65 4.19
N THR A 168 -9.37 -0.38 5.11
CA THR A 168 -8.82 0.95 5.41
C THR A 168 -7.33 1.08 5.12
N ALA A 169 -6.61 -0.05 5.08
CA ALA A 169 -5.22 -0.13 4.65
C ALA A 169 -4.94 -1.49 4.02
N VAL A 170 -4.00 -1.54 3.10
CA VAL A 170 -3.49 -2.76 2.48
C VAL A 170 -1.97 -2.77 2.57
N ASP A 171 -1.40 -3.97 2.69
CA ASP A 171 0.03 -4.20 2.53
C ASP A 171 0.27 -5.56 1.87
N ALA A 172 1.43 -5.72 1.23
CA ALA A 172 1.73 -6.89 0.44
C ALA A 172 3.15 -7.38 0.69
N GLY A 173 3.25 -8.65 1.05
CA GLY A 173 4.51 -9.35 1.24
C GLY A 173 4.97 -10.09 -0.02
N MET A 174 5.76 -11.15 0.15
CA MET A 174 6.26 -11.93 -1.00
C MET A 174 5.11 -12.49 -1.84
N ASP A 175 4.29 -13.38 -1.25
CA ASP A 175 3.22 -14.13 -1.90
C ASP A 175 1.88 -13.99 -1.17
N HIS A 176 1.72 -12.97 -0.34
CA HIS A 176 0.49 -12.73 0.42
C HIS A 176 0.18 -11.24 0.51
N THR A 177 -1.07 -10.96 0.83
CA THR A 177 -1.61 -9.62 0.99
C THR A 177 -2.35 -9.52 2.30
N LEU A 178 -2.18 -8.42 3.02
CA LEU A 178 -2.93 -8.08 4.22
C LEU A 178 -3.91 -6.94 3.94
N GLY A 179 -5.06 -6.99 4.57
CA GLY A 179 -6.04 -5.91 4.61
C GLY A 179 -6.43 -5.58 6.05
N LEU A 180 -6.33 -4.31 6.42
CA LEU A 180 -6.83 -3.81 7.69
C LEU A 180 -8.30 -3.42 7.53
N CYS A 181 -9.18 -4.01 8.32
CA CYS A 181 -10.60 -3.69 8.33
C CYS A 181 -10.88 -2.43 9.18
N LYS A 182 -11.97 -1.76 8.87
CA LYS A 182 -12.41 -0.55 9.57
C LYS A 182 -12.68 -0.77 11.07
N ASP A 183 -13.02 -1.99 11.47
CA ASP A 183 -13.29 -2.38 12.86
C ASP A 183 -12.02 -2.74 13.66
N GLY A 184 -10.85 -2.67 13.04
CA GLY A 184 -9.57 -3.01 13.67
C GLY A 184 -9.24 -4.50 13.63
N THR A 185 -9.97 -5.31 12.87
CA THR A 185 -9.58 -6.68 12.51
C THR A 185 -8.72 -6.69 11.26
N ALA A 186 -8.13 -7.82 10.90
CA ALA A 186 -7.35 -7.99 9.69
C ALA A 186 -7.86 -9.16 8.86
N VAL A 187 -7.65 -9.07 7.55
CA VAL A 187 -7.86 -10.15 6.58
C VAL A 187 -6.56 -10.40 5.82
N ALA A 188 -6.36 -11.63 5.38
CA ALA A 188 -5.20 -11.98 4.59
C ALA A 188 -5.59 -12.88 3.42
N ALA A 189 -4.82 -12.82 2.34
CA ALA A 189 -4.96 -13.67 1.17
C ALA A 189 -3.58 -13.97 0.59
N GLY A 190 -3.41 -15.11 -0.04
CA GLY A 190 -2.15 -15.53 -0.63
C GLY A 190 -1.83 -16.98 -0.32
N GLN A 191 -0.61 -17.41 -0.60
CA GLN A 191 -0.22 -18.80 -0.40
C GLN A 191 -0.08 -19.16 1.08
N GLY A 192 0.00 -18.19 1.99
CA GLY A 192 0.04 -18.43 3.43
C GLY A 192 1.19 -19.32 3.87
N MET A 193 2.28 -19.37 3.11
CA MET A 193 3.47 -20.13 3.48
C MET A 193 3.93 -19.69 4.88
N PHE A 194 4.29 -20.65 5.72
CA PHE A 194 4.70 -20.40 7.11
C PHE A 194 3.62 -19.74 7.99
N GLY A 195 2.33 -19.76 7.60
CA GLY A 195 1.23 -19.20 8.37
C GLY A 195 1.11 -17.67 8.27
N THR A 196 1.72 -17.02 7.27
CA THR A 196 1.69 -15.56 7.09
C THR A 196 0.29 -14.98 6.95
N CYS A 197 -0.72 -15.80 6.68
CA CYS A 197 -2.12 -15.42 6.59
C CYS A 197 -2.95 -15.72 7.85
N ALA A 198 -2.35 -16.21 8.95
CA ALA A 198 -3.05 -16.56 10.19
C ALA A 198 -3.36 -15.30 11.04
N VAL A 199 -4.26 -14.45 10.56
CA VAL A 199 -4.60 -13.15 11.16
C VAL A 199 -6.01 -13.08 11.77
N GLU A 200 -6.76 -14.19 11.78
CA GLU A 200 -8.18 -14.23 12.17
C GLU A 200 -8.43 -13.82 13.63
N HIS A 201 -7.41 -13.93 14.47
CA HIS A 201 -7.47 -13.57 15.89
C HIS A 201 -7.02 -12.13 16.17
N TRP A 202 -6.61 -11.37 15.14
CA TRP A 202 -6.12 -10.02 15.32
C TRP A 202 -7.26 -9.05 15.62
N GLN A 203 -7.10 -8.25 16.67
CA GLN A 203 -8.03 -7.22 17.11
C GLN A 203 -7.28 -5.96 17.55
N ASP A 204 -7.97 -4.83 17.55
CA ASP A 204 -7.40 -3.52 17.89
C ASP A 204 -6.21 -3.12 17.02
N ILE A 205 -6.17 -3.57 15.78
CA ILE A 205 -5.08 -3.27 14.84
C ILE A 205 -5.25 -1.85 14.29
N THR A 206 -4.15 -1.11 14.24
CA THR A 206 -4.07 0.26 13.72
C THR A 206 -3.17 0.39 12.49
N ALA A 207 -2.25 -0.57 12.30
CA ALA A 207 -1.43 -0.69 11.10
C ALA A 207 -1.05 -2.15 10.86
N ILE A 208 -0.76 -2.48 9.63
CA ILE A 208 -0.33 -3.81 9.18
C ILE A 208 0.99 -3.70 8.43
N ALA A 209 1.81 -4.73 8.49
CA ALA A 209 3.05 -4.84 7.73
C ALA A 209 3.27 -6.29 7.28
N ALA A 210 3.45 -6.45 5.98
CA ALA A 210 3.65 -7.75 5.34
C ALA A 210 5.10 -7.88 4.84
N GLY A 211 5.80 -8.87 5.33
CA GLY A 211 7.17 -9.19 4.93
C GLY A 211 7.25 -10.38 4.00
N HIS A 212 8.43 -10.96 3.92
CA HIS A 212 8.67 -12.13 3.06
C HIS A 212 8.02 -13.39 3.66
N MET A 213 8.25 -13.65 4.94
CA MET A 213 7.83 -14.87 5.64
C MET A 213 7.07 -14.59 6.94
N HIS A 214 6.62 -13.38 7.17
CA HIS A 214 5.88 -13.02 8.36
C HIS A 214 4.99 -11.80 8.13
N SER A 215 3.97 -11.69 8.95
CA SER A 215 3.02 -10.58 8.96
C SER A 215 2.93 -10.01 10.36
N LEU A 216 2.89 -8.71 10.48
CA LEU A 216 2.76 -8.00 11.75
C LEU A 216 1.53 -7.10 11.74
N GLY A 217 0.84 -7.08 12.87
CA GLY A 217 -0.20 -6.11 13.19
C GLY A 217 0.24 -5.21 14.32
N LEU A 218 0.27 -3.90 14.10
CA LEU A 218 0.49 -2.92 15.17
C LEU A 218 -0.84 -2.66 15.86
N ARG A 219 -0.88 -2.90 17.16
CA ARG A 219 -2.06 -2.69 17.99
C ARG A 219 -2.15 -1.25 18.48
N LYS A 220 -3.36 -0.87 18.86
CA LYS A 220 -3.67 0.43 19.47
C LYS A 220 -2.85 0.74 20.74
N ASP A 221 -2.40 -0.30 21.45
CA ASP A 221 -1.56 -0.17 22.65
C ASP A 221 -0.05 0.00 22.33
N GLY A 222 0.31 0.11 21.05
CA GLY A 222 1.70 0.27 20.61
C GLY A 222 2.53 -1.01 20.64
N ARG A 223 1.89 -2.19 20.73
CA ARG A 223 2.54 -3.51 20.67
C ARG A 223 2.25 -4.19 19.35
N LEU A 224 3.08 -5.20 19.02
CA LEU A 224 2.92 -5.99 17.81
C LEU A 224 2.22 -7.32 18.10
N LEU A 225 1.36 -7.72 17.16
CA LEU A 225 0.94 -9.10 16.97
C LEU A 225 1.65 -9.66 15.74
N GLN A 226 1.90 -10.94 15.76
CA GLN A 226 2.46 -11.68 14.64
C GLN A 226 1.44 -12.74 14.19
N ALA A 227 1.27 -12.91 12.87
CA ALA A 227 0.79 -14.15 12.31
C ALA A 227 1.88 -15.22 12.47
N ASP A 228 1.52 -16.49 12.36
CA ASP A 228 2.52 -17.54 12.33
C ASP A 228 3.62 -17.20 11.30
N GLY A 229 4.82 -17.71 11.51
CA GLY A 229 5.95 -17.42 10.64
C GLY A 229 7.22 -17.12 11.43
N PHE A 230 8.27 -16.80 10.70
CA PHE A 230 9.58 -16.50 11.30
C PHE A 230 9.71 -14.98 11.53
N ILE A 231 9.98 -14.59 12.75
CA ILE A 231 10.31 -13.20 13.12
C ILE A 231 11.66 -13.12 13.82
N ALA A 232 12.35 -12.00 13.66
CA ALA A 232 13.61 -11.76 14.34
C ALA A 232 13.42 -11.68 15.87
N PRO A 233 14.38 -12.14 16.67
CA PRO A 233 14.30 -12.11 18.12
C PRO A 233 14.05 -10.70 18.67
N GLY A 234 13.25 -10.59 19.73
CA GLY A 234 12.98 -9.36 20.46
C GLY A 234 11.97 -8.40 19.80
N VAL A 235 11.51 -8.66 18.58
CA VAL A 235 10.56 -7.77 17.89
C VAL A 235 9.23 -7.66 18.64
N LEU A 236 8.74 -8.74 19.21
CA LEU A 236 7.47 -8.74 19.96
C LEU A 236 7.59 -8.11 21.36
N ASP A 237 8.81 -7.86 21.83
CA ASP A 237 9.05 -7.17 23.11
C ASP A 237 9.01 -5.64 22.98
N TRP A 238 8.99 -5.11 21.76
CA TRP A 238 8.90 -3.67 21.51
C TRP A 238 7.58 -3.10 21.96
N THR A 239 7.65 -1.90 22.53
CA THR A 239 6.48 -1.14 23.03
C THR A 239 6.50 0.28 22.53
N ASP A 240 5.37 0.96 22.71
CA ASP A 240 5.20 2.38 22.36
C ASP A 240 5.43 2.66 20.88
N LEU A 241 5.09 1.71 20.03
CA LEU A 241 5.26 1.82 18.59
C LEU A 241 4.15 2.64 17.94
N THR A 242 4.53 3.41 16.91
CA THR A 242 3.61 4.23 16.09
C THR A 242 3.63 3.85 14.62
N ALA A 243 4.69 3.17 14.17
CA ALA A 243 4.80 2.65 12.82
C ALA A 243 5.70 1.41 12.80
N VAL A 244 5.47 0.52 11.85
CA VAL A 244 6.26 -0.67 11.61
C VAL A 244 6.40 -0.90 10.11
N ALA A 245 7.55 -1.37 9.67
CA ALA A 245 7.79 -1.86 8.32
C ALA A 245 8.60 -3.16 8.39
N VAL A 246 8.36 -4.02 7.42
CA VAL A 246 8.94 -5.35 7.36
C VAL A 246 9.58 -5.56 6.00
N GLY A 247 10.87 -5.81 6.00
CA GLY A 247 11.62 -6.27 4.83
C GLY A 247 11.70 -7.81 4.76
N PRO A 248 12.38 -8.35 3.76
CA PRO A 248 12.62 -9.78 3.66
C PRO A 248 13.38 -10.36 4.85
N TYR A 249 14.34 -9.62 5.41
CA TYR A 249 15.28 -10.13 6.38
C TYR A 249 15.35 -9.33 7.70
N HIS A 250 14.61 -8.21 7.81
CA HIS A 250 14.60 -7.37 9.00
C HIS A 250 13.25 -6.69 9.20
N THR A 251 13.02 -6.30 10.44
CA THR A 251 11.85 -5.52 10.86
C THR A 251 12.35 -4.21 11.47
N VAL A 252 11.70 -3.12 11.15
CA VAL A 252 12.01 -1.79 11.69
C VAL A 252 10.73 -1.13 12.19
N ALA A 253 10.81 -0.41 13.32
CA ALA A 253 9.65 0.28 13.89
C ALA A 253 10.02 1.64 14.46
N VAL A 254 9.08 2.55 14.45
CA VAL A 254 9.18 3.90 15.04
C VAL A 254 8.46 3.89 16.37
N LYS A 255 9.12 4.43 17.40
CA LYS A 255 8.53 4.65 18.72
C LYS A 255 7.83 6.01 18.81
N GLN A 256 6.98 6.16 19.79
CA GLN A 256 6.21 7.40 20.03
C GLN A 256 7.11 8.63 20.24
N ASP A 257 8.32 8.46 20.74
CA ASP A 257 9.32 9.52 20.94
C ASP A 257 10.06 9.89 19.65
N GLY A 258 9.78 9.20 18.53
CA GLY A 258 10.44 9.39 17.23
C GLY A 258 11.79 8.69 17.10
N THR A 259 12.18 7.86 18.06
CA THR A 259 13.34 6.95 17.91
C THR A 259 12.95 5.70 17.11
N VAL A 260 13.94 4.98 16.62
CA VAL A 260 13.75 3.81 15.76
C VAL A 260 14.41 2.59 16.36
N VAL A 261 13.76 1.45 16.24
CA VAL A 261 14.29 0.13 16.59
C VAL A 261 14.25 -0.78 15.38
N ALA A 262 15.25 -1.64 15.24
CA ALA A 262 15.32 -2.64 14.18
C ALA A 262 15.87 -3.96 14.71
N SER A 263 15.46 -5.07 14.08
CA SER A 263 15.97 -6.41 14.38
C SER A 263 15.89 -7.28 13.12
N GLY A 264 16.83 -8.21 12.99
CA GLY A 264 16.93 -9.12 11.84
C GLY A 264 18.36 -9.30 11.40
N ASP A 265 18.55 -9.46 10.09
CA ASP A 265 19.89 -9.55 9.49
C ASP A 265 20.61 -8.19 9.61
N ILE A 266 21.87 -8.25 10.01
CA ILE A 266 22.74 -7.07 10.25
C ILE A 266 23.92 -7.00 9.28
N GLN A 267 24.05 -7.97 8.36
CA GLN A 267 25.27 -8.13 7.54
C GLN A 267 25.59 -6.92 6.67
N HIS A 268 24.56 -6.15 6.29
CA HIS A 268 24.72 -4.96 5.45
C HIS A 268 24.51 -3.64 6.23
N GLY A 269 24.32 -3.70 7.55
CA GLY A 269 24.07 -2.51 8.36
C GLY A 269 22.62 -2.00 8.31
N GLN A 270 21.69 -2.76 7.74
CA GLN A 270 20.28 -2.36 7.58
C GLN A 270 19.54 -2.15 8.90
N CYS A 271 20.08 -2.63 10.03
CA CYS A 271 19.55 -2.41 11.38
C CYS A 271 20.28 -1.30 12.16
N GLN A 272 21.25 -0.57 11.58
CA GLN A 272 21.99 0.49 12.26
C GLN A 272 21.17 1.80 12.34
N VAL A 273 20.12 1.79 13.11
CA VAL A 273 19.13 2.89 13.21
C VAL A 273 19.13 3.58 14.57
N GLU A 274 20.00 3.20 15.51
CA GLU A 274 19.98 3.60 16.92
C GLU A 274 20.17 5.12 17.12
N THR A 275 20.81 5.80 16.16
CA THR A 275 21.03 7.26 16.20
C THR A 275 19.88 8.05 15.62
N TRP A 276 18.89 7.38 15.02
CA TRP A 276 17.78 8.06 14.35
C TRP A 276 16.76 8.60 15.36
N THR A 277 16.46 9.87 15.22
CA THR A 277 15.48 10.60 16.04
C THR A 277 14.59 11.44 15.15
N ASN A 278 13.47 11.90 15.70
CA ASN A 278 12.50 12.71 14.96
C ASN A 278 11.92 11.99 13.72
N VAL A 279 11.90 10.65 13.75
CA VAL A 279 11.38 9.83 12.66
C VAL A 279 9.86 9.74 12.77
N ARG A 280 9.18 9.85 11.63
CA ARG A 280 7.73 9.76 11.50
C ARG A 280 7.28 8.41 10.93
N THR A 281 8.02 7.88 9.96
CA THR A 281 7.71 6.61 9.31
C THR A 281 8.98 5.98 8.75
N VAL A 282 8.93 4.69 8.56
CA VAL A 282 10.03 3.87 8.02
C VAL A 282 9.55 3.00 6.88
N ALA A 283 10.46 2.61 6.01
CA ALA A 283 10.27 1.58 4.98
C ALA A 283 11.48 0.63 5.02
N ALA A 284 11.23 -0.64 4.77
CA ALA A 284 12.25 -1.68 4.75
C ALA A 284 12.34 -2.29 3.36
N GLY A 285 13.50 -2.18 2.73
CA GLY A 285 13.85 -2.87 1.50
C GLY A 285 14.41 -4.27 1.79
N GLU A 286 15.10 -4.88 0.82
CA GLU A 286 15.69 -6.19 1.05
C GLU A 286 16.82 -6.12 2.09
N ARG A 287 17.77 -5.19 1.91
CA ARG A 287 18.97 -5.05 2.74
C ARG A 287 19.26 -3.60 3.13
N HIS A 288 18.25 -2.74 3.04
CA HIS A 288 18.37 -1.34 3.46
C HIS A 288 17.10 -0.89 4.17
N THR A 289 17.24 0.11 5.01
CA THR A 289 16.16 0.75 5.76
C THR A 289 16.12 2.23 5.41
N VAL A 290 14.93 2.75 5.21
CA VAL A 290 14.70 4.16 4.90
C VAL A 290 13.78 4.76 5.96
N ALA A 291 14.05 5.99 6.39
CA ALA A 291 13.22 6.72 7.33
C ALA A 291 12.86 8.11 6.79
N LEU A 292 11.65 8.55 7.06
CA LEU A 292 11.20 9.91 6.82
C LEU A 292 11.08 10.64 8.15
N CYS A 293 11.84 11.69 8.32
CA CYS A 293 11.82 12.56 9.50
C CYS A 293 10.63 13.53 9.47
N ALA A 294 10.22 14.03 10.63
CA ALA A 294 9.14 15.00 10.77
C ALA A 294 9.45 16.36 10.12
N ASP A 295 10.70 16.66 9.84
CA ASP A 295 11.16 17.86 9.12
C ASP A 295 11.28 17.69 7.59
N GLY A 296 10.92 16.50 7.09
CA GLY A 296 10.94 16.17 5.65
C GLY A 296 12.25 15.60 5.12
N ARG A 297 13.28 15.48 5.95
CA ARG A 297 14.53 14.77 5.57
C ARG A 297 14.29 13.28 5.47
N VAL A 298 15.03 12.64 4.58
CA VAL A 298 15.06 11.19 4.42
C VAL A 298 16.41 10.67 4.88
N LEU A 299 16.40 9.57 5.62
CA LEU A 299 17.60 8.86 6.09
C LEU A 299 17.58 7.44 5.50
N ALA A 300 18.74 6.88 5.24
CA ALA A 300 18.87 5.49 4.83
C ALA A 300 20.13 4.86 5.42
N VAL A 301 20.09 3.55 5.68
CA VAL A 301 21.21 2.71 6.07
C VAL A 301 21.05 1.32 5.44
N GLY A 302 22.15 0.62 5.32
CA GLY A 302 22.18 -0.74 4.79
C GLY A 302 23.06 -0.88 3.57
N ASP A 303 22.75 -1.86 2.73
CA ASP A 303 23.40 -2.06 1.45
C ASP A 303 23.18 -0.85 0.53
N ASP A 304 24.24 -0.35 -0.04
CA ASP A 304 24.25 0.77 -0.99
C ASP A 304 24.98 0.43 -2.30
N SER A 305 25.09 -0.86 -2.60
CA SER A 305 25.81 -1.36 -3.77
C SER A 305 25.19 -0.90 -5.11
N ALA A 306 23.92 -0.53 -5.11
CA ALA A 306 23.21 0.01 -6.27
C ALA A 306 22.85 1.51 -6.09
N GLY A 307 23.27 2.18 -5.01
CA GLY A 307 22.93 3.57 -4.70
C GLY A 307 21.54 3.71 -4.06
N GLN A 308 20.96 2.65 -3.51
CA GLN A 308 19.62 2.68 -2.90
C GLN A 308 19.54 3.46 -1.60
N CYS A 309 20.70 3.83 -1.00
CA CYS A 309 20.80 4.71 0.16
C CYS A 309 21.16 6.15 -0.18
N ASP A 310 21.30 6.52 -1.45
CA ASP A 310 21.63 7.88 -1.91
C ASP A 310 20.45 8.85 -1.75
N VAL A 311 20.05 9.11 -0.51
CA VAL A 311 18.88 9.94 -0.15
C VAL A 311 19.25 11.20 0.65
N THR A 312 20.53 11.48 0.85
CA THR A 312 21.03 12.54 1.75
C THR A 312 20.48 13.93 1.41
N GLU A 313 20.31 14.21 0.12
CA GLU A 313 19.79 15.50 -0.37
C GLU A 313 18.25 15.53 -0.44
N TRP A 314 17.56 14.44 -0.06
CA TRP A 314 16.13 14.39 -0.18
C TRP A 314 15.45 15.16 0.94
N LYS A 315 14.59 16.10 0.52
CA LYS A 315 13.70 16.84 1.38
C LYS A 315 12.32 16.90 0.73
N LEU A 316 11.33 16.36 1.42
CA LEU A 316 10.01 16.10 0.83
C LEU A 316 9.05 17.30 0.96
N TRP A 317 9.36 18.27 1.88
CA TRP A 317 8.65 19.55 2.06
C TRP A 317 9.56 20.61 2.69
#